data_e711961e0f415ff4224d306fd732e182
#
_entry.id   e711961e0f415ff4224d306fd732e182
#
_cell.length_a   1.000
_cell.length_b   1.000
_cell.length_c   1.000
_cell.angle_alpha   90.00
_cell.angle_beta   90.00
_cell.angle_gamma   90.00
#
_symmetry.space_group_name_H-M   'P 1'
#
loop_
_entity.id
_entity.type
_entity.pdbx_description
1 polymer ?
#
loop_
_entity_poly.entity_id
_entity_poly.type
_entity_poly.pdbx_seq_one_letter_code
_entity_poly.pdbx_strand_id
1 'polypeptide(L)'
;MSDEDTRHVAGLMRINHTGEVCAQALYQGQALTARLPQVRAAMEHAAEEEIDHLVWCEQRIHQLGSHTSILNPLFYGMSFGIGAVAGLISDKVSLGFVAATEDQVCKHLNEHLEQLPAEDEKSRAILEQMRIDEEQHAESALEAGGFRFPAPVKFGMSLMAKVMTKSTYRI
;
A
#
# COMPACT_ATOMS: atom_id res chain seq x y z
N MET A 1 20.15 -14.09 -11.08
CA MET A 1 18.70 -14.49 -11.16
C MET A 1 18.42 -15.19 -12.48
N SER A 2 17.67 -16.27 -12.46
CA SER A 2 17.14 -16.91 -13.68
C SER A 2 16.04 -16.04 -14.32
N ASP A 3 15.64 -16.35 -15.56
CA ASP A 3 14.51 -15.68 -16.21
C ASP A 3 13.17 -15.91 -15.47
N GLU A 4 13.05 -17.06 -14.80
CA GLU A 4 11.88 -17.38 -13.97
C GLU A 4 11.85 -16.51 -12.72
N ASP A 5 12.98 -16.41 -12.00
CA ASP A 5 13.11 -15.53 -10.83
C ASP A 5 12.83 -14.08 -11.21
N THR A 6 13.39 -13.61 -12.33
CA THR A 6 13.18 -12.22 -12.79
C THR A 6 11.70 -11.91 -13.03
N ARG A 7 10.97 -12.83 -13.67
CA ARG A 7 9.52 -12.67 -13.88
C ARG A 7 8.74 -12.73 -12.57
N HIS A 8 9.14 -13.61 -11.65
CA HIS A 8 8.51 -13.71 -10.32
C HIS A 8 8.69 -12.42 -9.54
N VAL A 9 9.93 -11.93 -9.41
CA VAL A 9 10.22 -10.68 -8.71
C VAL A 9 9.50 -9.49 -9.34
N ALA A 10 9.45 -9.41 -10.68
CA ALA A 10 8.67 -8.38 -11.37
C ALA A 10 7.18 -8.42 -11.01
N GLY A 11 6.62 -9.62 -10.84
CA GLY A 11 5.24 -9.81 -10.37
C GLY A 11 5.04 -9.30 -8.94
N LEU A 12 5.96 -9.62 -8.01
CA LEU A 12 5.92 -9.14 -6.63
C LEU A 12 6.02 -7.61 -6.57
N MET A 13 6.98 -7.02 -7.29
CA MET A 13 7.15 -5.56 -7.34
C MET A 13 5.93 -4.86 -7.95
N ARG A 14 5.24 -5.48 -8.91
CA ARG A 14 4.01 -4.94 -9.49
C ARG A 14 2.86 -4.94 -8.47
N ILE A 15 2.74 -6.00 -7.65
CA ILE A 15 1.78 -6.03 -6.54
C ILE A 15 2.05 -4.87 -5.57
N ASN A 16 3.31 -4.70 -5.15
CA ASN A 16 3.68 -3.63 -4.22
C ASN A 16 3.37 -2.25 -4.84
N HIS A 17 3.80 -1.99 -6.08
CA HIS A 17 3.47 -0.74 -6.77
C HIS A 17 1.96 -0.45 -6.81
N THR A 18 1.13 -1.45 -7.11
CA THR A 18 -0.32 -1.27 -7.11
C THR A 18 -0.86 -1.03 -5.68
N GLY A 19 -0.25 -1.65 -4.67
CA GLY A 19 -0.54 -1.37 -3.26
C GLY A 19 -0.32 0.10 -2.93
N GLU A 20 0.83 0.68 -3.33
CA GLU A 20 1.14 2.10 -3.11
C GLU A 20 0.20 3.03 -3.89
N VAL A 21 -0.18 2.66 -5.12
CA VAL A 21 -1.24 3.38 -5.87
C VAL A 21 -2.54 3.43 -5.07
N CYS A 22 -2.91 2.31 -4.45
CA CYS A 22 -4.11 2.23 -3.59
C CYS A 22 -3.96 3.07 -2.32
N ALA A 23 -2.81 3.01 -1.64
CA ALA A 23 -2.53 3.76 -0.42
C ALA A 23 -2.57 5.27 -0.68
N GLN A 24 -1.86 5.74 -1.70
CA GLN A 24 -1.89 7.15 -2.10
C GLN A 24 -3.31 7.64 -2.40
N ALA A 25 -4.09 6.87 -3.18
CA ALA A 25 -5.47 7.22 -3.52
C ALA A 25 -6.37 7.24 -2.28
N LEU A 26 -6.19 6.28 -1.37
CA LEU A 26 -6.90 6.18 -0.11
C LEU A 26 -6.67 7.44 0.74
N TYR A 27 -5.40 7.84 0.93
CA TYR A 27 -5.03 9.02 1.72
C TYR A 27 -5.55 10.31 1.10
N GLN A 28 -5.51 10.46 -0.21
CA GLN A 28 -6.10 11.61 -0.91
C GLN A 28 -7.62 11.70 -0.70
N GLY A 29 -8.31 10.56 -0.79
CA GLY A 29 -9.75 10.49 -0.50
C GLY A 29 -10.07 10.85 0.96
N GLN A 30 -9.27 10.36 1.90
CA GLN A 30 -9.40 10.66 3.32
C GLN A 30 -9.11 12.14 3.63
N ALA A 31 -8.07 12.72 3.03
CA ALA A 31 -7.75 14.14 3.16
C ALA A 31 -8.89 15.03 2.67
N LEU A 32 -9.52 14.67 1.55
CA LEU A 32 -10.65 15.42 0.99
C LEU A 32 -11.82 15.56 1.98
N THR A 33 -12.07 14.54 2.77
CA THR A 33 -13.25 14.47 3.65
C THR A 33 -12.94 14.59 5.14
N ALA A 34 -11.66 14.73 5.53
CA ALA A 34 -11.21 14.92 6.89
C ALA A 34 -11.82 16.18 7.51
N ARG A 35 -12.30 16.08 8.74
CA ARG A 35 -12.95 17.17 9.48
C ARG A 35 -11.94 18.00 10.26
N LEU A 36 -10.96 17.36 10.87
CA LEU A 36 -9.92 18.01 11.65
C LEU A 36 -8.75 18.41 10.73
N PRO A 37 -8.31 19.69 10.77
CA PRO A 37 -7.21 20.16 9.92
C PRO A 37 -5.92 19.34 10.09
N GLN A 38 -5.59 18.91 11.31
CA GLN A 38 -4.41 18.08 11.57
C GLN A 38 -4.52 16.69 10.96
N VAL A 39 -5.72 16.09 10.90
CA VAL A 39 -5.93 14.80 10.25
C VAL A 39 -5.81 14.95 8.73
N ARG A 40 -6.36 16.03 8.17
CA ARG A 40 -6.17 16.34 6.75
C ARG A 40 -4.70 16.48 6.39
N ALA A 41 -3.96 17.29 7.14
CA ALA A 41 -2.53 17.48 6.91
C ALA A 41 -1.74 16.18 7.04
N ALA A 42 -2.09 15.30 8.00
CA ALA A 42 -1.46 14.00 8.14
C ALA A 42 -1.71 13.09 6.92
N MET A 43 -2.94 13.10 6.37
CA MET A 43 -3.28 12.31 5.17
C MET A 43 -2.59 12.85 3.91
N GLU A 44 -2.52 14.17 3.76
CA GLU A 44 -1.79 14.82 2.66
C GLU A 44 -0.30 14.47 2.72
N HIS A 45 0.29 14.52 3.90
CA HIS A 45 1.70 14.16 4.10
C HIS A 45 1.97 12.68 3.80
N ALA A 46 1.14 11.77 4.33
CA ALA A 46 1.25 10.34 4.04
C ALA A 46 1.14 10.08 2.52
N ALA A 47 0.20 10.73 1.82
CA ALA A 47 0.08 10.59 0.37
C ALA A 47 1.32 11.08 -0.40
N GLU A 48 2.05 12.08 0.13
CA GLU A 48 3.32 12.55 -0.45
C GLU A 48 4.46 11.54 -0.22
N GLU A 49 4.53 10.91 0.96
CA GLU A 49 5.54 9.90 1.28
C GLU A 49 5.41 8.65 0.39
N GLU A 50 4.18 8.25 0.03
CA GLU A 50 3.94 7.13 -0.90
C GLU A 50 4.51 7.36 -2.31
N ILE A 51 4.80 8.59 -2.70
CA ILE A 51 5.41 8.90 -3.99
C ILE A 51 6.79 8.25 -4.12
N ASP A 52 7.59 8.24 -3.07
CA ASP A 52 8.91 7.63 -3.09
C ASP A 52 8.81 6.11 -3.26
N HIS A 53 7.89 5.46 -2.54
CA HIS A 53 7.62 4.03 -2.68
C HIS A 53 7.16 3.67 -4.09
N LEU A 54 6.26 4.47 -4.67
CA LEU A 54 5.82 4.31 -6.06
C LEU A 54 6.99 4.37 -7.03
N VAL A 55 7.85 5.37 -6.89
CA VAL A 55 9.02 5.57 -7.77
C VAL A 55 10.02 4.42 -7.64
N TRP A 56 10.30 3.95 -6.42
CA TRP A 56 11.21 2.81 -6.21
C TRP A 56 10.69 1.53 -6.83
N CYS A 57 9.41 1.23 -6.63
CA CYS A 57 8.77 0.06 -7.20
C CYS A 57 8.74 0.12 -8.73
N GLU A 58 8.33 1.25 -9.32
CA GLU A 58 8.26 1.44 -10.77
C GLU A 58 9.64 1.30 -11.43
N GLN A 59 10.66 1.96 -10.89
CA GLN A 59 12.03 1.85 -11.40
C GLN A 59 12.53 0.40 -11.34
N ARG A 60 12.21 -0.31 -10.24
CA ARG A 60 12.62 -1.71 -10.10
C ARG A 60 11.92 -2.61 -11.12
N ILE A 61 10.62 -2.43 -11.33
CA ILE A 61 9.84 -3.14 -12.36
C ILE A 61 10.46 -2.95 -13.76
N HIS A 62 10.81 -1.72 -14.12
CA HIS A 62 11.45 -1.42 -15.40
C HIS A 62 12.84 -2.05 -15.54
N GLN A 63 13.65 -2.06 -14.47
CA GLN A 63 14.96 -2.75 -14.44
C GLN A 63 14.85 -4.26 -14.64
N LEU A 64 13.72 -4.85 -14.22
CA LEU A 64 13.40 -6.26 -14.44
C LEU A 64 12.80 -6.53 -15.83
N GLY A 65 12.74 -5.51 -16.71
CA GLY A 65 12.20 -5.63 -18.06
C GLY A 65 10.68 -5.79 -18.11
N SER A 66 9.97 -5.28 -17.09
CA SER A 66 8.52 -5.41 -16.94
C SER A 66 7.82 -4.04 -16.92
N HIS A 67 6.54 -4.02 -16.65
CA HIS A 67 5.69 -2.83 -16.62
C HIS A 67 4.78 -2.83 -15.38
N THR A 68 4.29 -1.65 -15.02
CA THR A 68 3.28 -1.48 -13.95
C THR A 68 1.93 -2.05 -14.39
N SER A 69 1.03 -2.30 -13.43
CA SER A 69 -0.27 -2.89 -13.75
C SER A 69 -1.15 -1.94 -14.56
N ILE A 70 -1.78 -2.44 -15.61
CA ILE A 70 -2.79 -1.70 -16.39
C ILE A 70 -4.09 -1.49 -15.60
N LEU A 71 -4.27 -2.18 -14.47
CA LEU A 71 -5.41 -2.04 -13.59
C LEU A 71 -5.26 -0.91 -12.57
N ASN A 72 -4.10 -0.24 -12.50
CA ASN A 72 -3.84 0.83 -11.54
C ASN A 72 -4.90 1.94 -11.54
N PRO A 73 -5.41 2.44 -12.71
CA PRO A 73 -6.46 3.47 -12.70
C PRO A 73 -7.76 3.01 -12.05
N LEU A 74 -8.12 1.73 -12.21
CA LEU A 74 -9.30 1.14 -11.57
C LEU A 74 -9.12 1.08 -10.06
N PHE A 75 -8.00 0.52 -9.59
CA PHE A 75 -7.69 0.41 -8.16
C PHE A 75 -7.54 1.77 -7.51
N TYR A 76 -6.94 2.75 -8.20
CA TYR A 76 -6.86 4.13 -7.73
C TYR A 76 -8.27 4.70 -7.46
N GLY A 77 -9.17 4.64 -8.43
CA GLY A 77 -10.53 5.18 -8.28
C GLY A 77 -11.32 4.52 -7.16
N MET A 78 -11.21 3.19 -7.03
CA MET A 78 -11.85 2.44 -5.95
C MET A 78 -11.30 2.84 -4.57
N SER A 79 -9.98 2.89 -4.42
CA SER A 79 -9.32 3.23 -3.15
C SER A 79 -9.61 4.68 -2.74
N PHE A 80 -9.59 5.62 -3.69
CA PHE A 80 -9.98 7.01 -3.44
C PHE A 80 -11.42 7.10 -2.89
N GLY A 81 -12.36 6.40 -3.52
CA GLY A 81 -13.76 6.36 -3.07
C GLY A 81 -13.89 5.77 -1.65
N ILE A 82 -13.18 4.69 -1.35
CA ILE A 82 -13.15 4.08 -0.01
C ILE A 82 -12.58 5.06 1.01
N GLY A 83 -11.47 5.73 0.70
CA GLY A 83 -10.86 6.76 1.56
C GLY A 83 -11.79 7.91 1.85
N ALA A 84 -12.46 8.43 0.81
CA ALA A 84 -13.44 9.51 0.97
C ALA A 84 -14.62 9.10 1.89
N VAL A 85 -15.12 7.89 1.73
CA VAL A 85 -16.20 7.35 2.61
C VAL A 85 -15.71 7.18 4.04
N ALA A 86 -14.50 6.66 4.26
CA ALA A 86 -13.93 6.50 5.60
C ALA A 86 -13.82 7.84 6.34
N GLY A 87 -13.32 8.89 5.66
CA GLY A 87 -13.24 10.24 6.22
C GLY A 87 -14.62 10.88 6.51
N LEU A 88 -15.62 10.61 5.65
CA LEU A 88 -17.01 11.06 5.88
C LEU A 88 -17.62 10.44 7.13
N ILE A 89 -17.28 9.21 7.49
CA ILE A 89 -17.77 8.56 8.72
C ILE A 89 -17.21 9.28 9.93
N SER A 90 -15.90 9.32 10.09
CA SER A 90 -15.20 10.13 11.12
C SER A 90 -13.67 10.06 10.92
N ASP A 91 -12.96 11.05 11.48
CA ASP A 91 -11.49 11.05 11.50
C ASP A 91 -10.91 9.85 12.26
N LYS A 92 -11.57 9.37 13.32
CA LYS A 92 -11.14 8.17 14.06
C LYS A 92 -11.24 6.90 13.21
N VAL A 93 -12.31 6.75 12.41
CA VAL A 93 -12.48 5.64 11.47
C VAL A 93 -11.46 5.76 10.34
N SER A 94 -11.25 6.96 9.83
CA SER A 94 -10.27 7.26 8.79
C SER A 94 -8.86 6.85 9.23
N LEU A 95 -8.39 7.31 10.38
CA LEU A 95 -7.09 6.94 10.97
C LEU A 95 -6.99 5.43 11.25
N GLY A 96 -8.06 4.82 11.75
CA GLY A 96 -8.11 3.38 11.97
C GLY A 96 -8.01 2.57 10.68
N PHE A 97 -8.54 3.12 9.57
CA PHE A 97 -8.42 2.52 8.25
C PHE A 97 -6.97 2.58 7.75
N VAL A 98 -6.27 3.70 7.94
CA VAL A 98 -4.82 3.80 7.67
C VAL A 98 -4.08 2.69 8.43
N ALA A 99 -4.19 2.64 9.75
CA ALA A 99 -3.48 1.65 10.55
C ALA A 99 -3.75 0.21 10.09
N ALA A 100 -5.01 -0.12 9.75
CA ALA A 100 -5.37 -1.47 9.29
C ALA A 100 -4.83 -1.76 7.87
N THR A 101 -4.72 -0.75 7.02
CA THR A 101 -4.14 -0.87 5.67
C THR A 101 -2.64 -1.11 5.78
N GLU A 102 -1.93 -0.32 6.59
CA GLU A 102 -0.47 -0.45 6.74
C GLU A 102 -0.07 -1.74 7.45
N ASP A 103 -0.81 -2.19 8.47
CA ASP A 103 -0.64 -3.53 9.04
C ASP A 103 -0.68 -4.62 7.95
N GLN A 104 -1.56 -4.46 6.96
CA GLN A 104 -1.74 -5.41 5.87
C GLN A 104 -0.63 -5.30 4.83
N VAL A 105 -0.19 -4.08 4.51
CA VAL A 105 0.96 -3.83 3.62
C VAL A 105 2.21 -4.44 4.23
N CYS A 106 2.52 -4.17 5.50
CA CYS A 106 3.66 -4.77 6.22
C CYS A 106 3.66 -6.30 6.15
N LYS A 107 2.49 -6.92 6.30
CA LYS A 107 2.35 -8.38 6.17
C LYS A 107 2.72 -8.85 4.76
N HIS A 108 2.23 -8.19 3.71
CA HIS A 108 2.55 -8.54 2.34
C HIS A 108 4.03 -8.31 2.02
N LEU A 109 4.62 -7.22 2.50
CA LEU A 109 6.05 -6.95 2.34
C LEU A 109 6.90 -8.05 2.98
N ASN A 110 6.56 -8.52 4.18
CA ASN A 110 7.25 -9.66 4.82
C ASN A 110 7.10 -10.95 4.00
N GLU A 111 5.89 -11.28 3.53
CA GLU A 111 5.65 -12.44 2.68
C GLU A 111 6.44 -12.36 1.35
N HIS A 112 6.57 -11.17 0.76
CA HIS A 112 7.34 -10.96 -0.45
C HIS A 112 8.86 -11.05 -0.20
N LEU A 113 9.36 -10.51 0.92
CA LEU A 113 10.77 -10.63 1.32
C LEU A 113 11.21 -12.09 1.45
N GLU A 114 10.34 -12.98 1.95
CA GLU A 114 10.60 -14.42 2.03
C GLU A 114 10.65 -15.10 0.66
N GLN A 115 9.98 -14.54 -0.36
CA GLN A 115 9.89 -15.09 -1.70
C GLN A 115 10.98 -14.57 -2.64
N LEU A 116 11.73 -13.53 -2.24
CA LEU A 116 12.82 -12.99 -3.06
C LEU A 116 13.99 -13.96 -3.15
N PRO A 117 14.57 -14.15 -4.34
CA PRO A 117 15.85 -14.83 -4.50
C PRO A 117 16.94 -14.18 -3.62
N ALA A 118 17.83 -15.00 -3.09
CA ALA A 118 18.87 -14.53 -2.15
C ALA A 118 19.82 -13.49 -2.78
N GLU A 119 20.04 -13.58 -4.09
CA GLU A 119 20.89 -12.67 -4.86
C GLU A 119 20.21 -11.36 -5.26
N ASP A 120 18.90 -11.19 -5.03
CA ASP A 120 18.21 -9.93 -5.34
C ASP A 120 18.24 -8.95 -4.15
N GLU A 121 19.45 -8.48 -3.85
CA GLU A 121 19.66 -7.49 -2.79
C GLU A 121 18.92 -6.17 -3.05
N LYS A 122 18.71 -5.82 -4.32
CA LYS A 122 18.10 -4.53 -4.70
C LYS A 122 16.61 -4.49 -4.39
N SER A 123 15.85 -5.51 -4.79
CA SER A 123 14.43 -5.60 -4.43
C SER A 123 14.28 -5.76 -2.92
N ARG A 124 15.14 -6.52 -2.28
CA ARG A 124 15.16 -6.69 -0.82
C ARG A 124 15.31 -5.36 -0.10
N ALA A 125 16.30 -4.54 -0.48
CA ALA A 125 16.52 -3.24 0.15
C ALA A 125 15.31 -2.30 0.02
N ILE A 126 14.64 -2.30 -1.14
CA ILE A 126 13.42 -1.52 -1.37
C ILE A 126 12.31 -1.98 -0.41
N LEU A 127 12.01 -3.29 -0.38
CA LEU A 127 10.91 -3.82 0.44
C LEU A 127 11.18 -3.70 1.94
N GLU A 128 12.42 -3.82 2.39
CA GLU A 128 12.81 -3.61 3.79
C GLU A 128 12.61 -2.15 4.22
N GLN A 129 12.99 -1.18 3.36
CA GLN A 129 12.75 0.23 3.67
C GLN A 129 11.26 0.55 3.70
N MET A 130 10.50 0.15 2.69
CA MET A 130 9.04 0.33 2.67
C MET A 130 8.40 -0.24 3.95
N ARG A 131 8.78 -1.46 4.37
CA ARG A 131 8.22 -2.08 5.58
C ARG A 131 8.48 -1.24 6.85
N ILE A 132 9.65 -0.62 6.96
CA ILE A 132 9.99 0.25 8.11
C ILE A 132 9.09 1.50 8.09
N ASP A 133 8.92 2.11 6.93
CA ASP A 133 8.11 3.32 6.76
C ASP A 133 6.63 3.03 7.06
N GLU A 134 6.09 1.91 6.56
CA GLU A 134 4.69 1.50 6.79
C GLU A 134 4.40 1.13 8.26
N GLU A 135 5.36 0.52 8.96
CA GLU A 135 5.23 0.29 10.41
C GLU A 135 5.07 1.62 11.17
N GLN A 136 5.81 2.66 10.77
CA GLN A 136 5.69 4.01 11.36
C GLN A 136 4.34 4.67 11.02
N HIS A 137 3.86 4.52 9.79
CA HIS A 137 2.54 5.04 9.39
C HIS A 137 1.42 4.40 10.23
N ALA A 138 1.45 3.08 10.40
CA ALA A 138 0.47 2.35 11.21
C ALA A 138 0.46 2.82 12.68
N GLU A 139 1.65 2.97 13.28
CA GLU A 139 1.81 3.42 14.66
C GLU A 139 1.32 4.86 14.83
N SER A 140 1.76 5.77 13.96
CA SER A 140 1.37 7.18 13.98
C SER A 140 -0.14 7.37 13.85
N ALA A 141 -0.80 6.59 12.99
CA ALA A 141 -2.26 6.65 12.83
C ALA A 141 -3.00 6.21 14.10
N LEU A 142 -2.51 5.19 14.82
CA LEU A 142 -3.08 4.76 16.08
C LEU A 142 -2.84 5.75 17.22
N GLU A 143 -1.64 6.34 17.30
CA GLU A 143 -1.29 7.38 18.27
C GLU A 143 -2.13 8.65 18.07
N ALA A 144 -2.44 8.99 16.82
CA ALA A 144 -3.35 10.08 16.47
C ALA A 144 -4.82 9.81 16.82
N GLY A 145 -5.14 8.65 17.38
CA GLY A 145 -6.46 8.28 17.87
C GLY A 145 -7.28 7.41 16.94
N GLY A 146 -6.64 6.73 16.00
CA GLY A 146 -7.28 5.77 15.08
C GLY A 146 -8.00 4.65 15.83
N PHE A 147 -9.18 4.29 15.31
CA PHE A 147 -9.97 3.19 15.86
C PHE A 147 -9.40 1.83 15.41
N ARG A 148 -9.14 0.93 16.36
CA ARG A 148 -8.70 -0.43 16.02
C ARG A 148 -9.86 -1.26 15.45
N PHE A 149 -9.77 -1.63 14.19
CA PHE A 149 -10.82 -2.41 13.53
C PHE A 149 -10.92 -3.83 14.07
N PRO A 150 -12.17 -4.33 14.24
CA PRO A 150 -12.40 -5.71 14.64
C PRO A 150 -12.05 -6.70 13.52
N ALA A 151 -11.81 -7.95 13.88
CA ALA A 151 -11.38 -9.01 12.97
C ALA A 151 -12.26 -9.18 11.70
N PRO A 152 -13.60 -9.10 11.74
CA PRO A 152 -14.41 -9.21 10.52
C PRO A 152 -14.14 -8.12 9.48
N VAL A 153 -13.87 -6.88 9.92
CA VAL A 153 -13.51 -5.77 9.00
C VAL A 153 -12.15 -6.01 8.38
N LYS A 154 -11.16 -6.38 9.19
CA LYS A 154 -9.81 -6.75 8.70
C LYS A 154 -9.86 -7.95 7.73
N PHE A 155 -10.75 -8.90 7.97
CA PHE A 155 -10.95 -10.03 7.05
C PHE A 155 -11.50 -9.57 5.70
N GLY A 156 -12.49 -8.69 5.69
CA GLY A 156 -13.02 -8.09 4.45
C GLY A 156 -11.95 -7.33 3.67
N MET A 157 -11.12 -6.54 4.35
CA MET A 157 -9.97 -5.84 3.75
C MET A 157 -8.97 -6.84 3.14
N SER A 158 -8.65 -7.93 3.85
CA SER A 158 -7.75 -8.98 3.35
C SER A 158 -8.29 -9.70 2.11
N LEU A 159 -9.61 -9.86 2.00
CA LEU A 159 -10.23 -10.45 0.81
C LEU A 159 -10.09 -9.52 -0.41
N MET A 160 -10.31 -8.23 -0.22
CA MET A 160 -10.11 -7.22 -1.28
C MET A 160 -8.66 -7.18 -1.75
N ALA A 161 -7.71 -7.20 -0.81
CA ALA A 161 -6.29 -7.24 -1.13
C ALA A 161 -5.90 -8.51 -1.91
N LYS A 162 -6.47 -9.66 -1.59
CA LYS A 162 -6.26 -10.90 -2.36
C LYS A 162 -6.75 -10.79 -3.81
N VAL A 163 -7.84 -10.08 -4.04
CA VAL A 163 -8.32 -9.82 -5.42
C VAL A 163 -7.33 -8.95 -6.16
N MET A 164 -6.87 -7.86 -5.53
CA MET A 164 -5.88 -6.96 -6.11
C MET A 164 -4.56 -7.70 -6.41
N THR A 165 -3.98 -8.40 -5.45
CA THR A 165 -2.68 -9.09 -5.61
C THR A 165 -2.73 -10.16 -6.69
N LYS A 166 -3.80 -10.95 -6.77
CA LYS A 166 -3.96 -11.99 -7.81
C LYS A 166 -4.13 -11.41 -9.21
N SER A 167 -4.87 -10.29 -9.34
CA SER A 167 -5.09 -9.65 -10.62
C SER A 167 -3.85 -8.92 -11.13
N THR A 168 -3.11 -8.25 -10.27
CA THR A 168 -1.96 -7.42 -10.65
C THR A 168 -0.64 -8.19 -10.81
N TYR A 169 -0.52 -9.39 -10.25
CA TYR A 169 0.71 -10.18 -10.35
C TYR A 169 1.18 -10.40 -11.79
N ARG A 170 0.24 -10.54 -12.75
CA ARG A 170 0.54 -10.87 -14.16
C ARG A 170 0.27 -9.74 -15.15
N ILE A 171 -0.54 -8.75 -14.77
CA ILE A 171 -1.03 -7.68 -15.68
C ILE A 171 -0.89 -6.28 -15.11
#